data_dad839dfd400ee8859e6aac25f276fc4
#
_entry.id   dad839dfd400ee8859e6aac25f276fc4
#
_cell.length_a   1.000
_cell.length_b   1.000
_cell.length_c   1.000
_cell.angle_alpha   90.00
_cell.angle_beta   90.00
_cell.angle_gamma   90.00
#
_symmetry.space_group_name_H-M   'P 1'
#
loop_
_entity.id
_entity.type
_entity.pdbx_description
1 polymer ?
#
loop_
_entity_poly.entity_id
_entity_poly.type
_entity_poly.pdbx_seq_one_letter_code
_entity_poly.pdbx_strand_id
1 'polypeptide(L)' 'VVEKDGQTVSRSKALSVGDHLNITFADGKVSAVVEAKEKQHGA' A
#
# COMPACT_ATOMS: atom_id res chain seq x y z
N VAL A 1 -5.82 1.59 7.36
CA VAL A 1 -6.31 1.34 5.99
C VAL A 1 -5.31 1.89 5.00
N VAL A 2 -4.93 1.09 4.03
CA VAL A 2 -4.02 1.51 2.97
C VAL A 2 -4.84 1.79 1.71
N GLU A 3 -4.60 2.96 1.11
CA GLU A 3 -5.31 3.37 -0.09
C GLU A 3 -4.34 3.76 -1.19
N LYS A 4 -4.73 3.49 -2.41
CA LYS A 4 -4.03 3.93 -3.60
C LYS A 4 -5.07 4.49 -4.57
N ASP A 5 -4.85 5.74 -5.02
CA ASP A 5 -5.76 6.41 -5.96
C ASP A 5 -7.21 6.41 -5.46
N GLY A 6 -7.39 6.58 -4.14
CA GLY A 6 -8.70 6.65 -3.54
C GLY A 6 -9.37 5.30 -3.30
N GLN A 7 -8.66 4.20 -3.57
CA GLN A 7 -9.21 2.86 -3.38
C GLN A 7 -8.45 2.09 -2.32
N THR A 8 -9.16 1.36 -1.49
CA THR A 8 -8.56 0.52 -0.48
C THR A 8 -7.81 -0.64 -1.14
N VAL A 9 -6.58 -0.86 -0.67
CA VAL A 9 -5.71 -1.92 -1.18
C VAL A 9 -5.49 -2.94 -0.09
N SER A 10 -5.74 -4.20 -0.38
CA SER A 10 -5.52 -5.29 0.57
C SER A 10 -4.53 -6.32 0.07
N ARG A 11 -4.08 -6.22 -1.16
CA ARG A 11 -3.15 -7.19 -1.75
C ARG A 11 -1.97 -6.48 -2.38
N SER A 12 -0.77 -7.02 -2.16
CA SER A 12 0.44 -6.41 -2.68
C SER A 12 0.51 -6.42 -4.19
N LYS A 13 -0.18 -7.33 -4.86
CA LYS A 13 -0.15 -7.36 -6.33
C LYS A 13 -0.80 -6.14 -6.96
N ALA A 14 -1.61 -5.41 -6.22
CA ALA A 14 -2.20 -4.16 -6.70
C ALA A 14 -1.22 -2.99 -6.65
N LEU A 15 -0.04 -3.20 -6.09
CA LEU A 15 0.96 -2.17 -5.89
C LEU A 15 2.19 -2.45 -6.73
N SER A 16 2.84 -1.37 -7.14
CA SER A 16 4.13 -1.46 -7.85
C SER A 16 5.12 -0.56 -7.14
N VAL A 17 6.41 -0.89 -7.24
CA VAL A 17 7.47 -0.05 -6.68
C VAL A 17 7.34 1.35 -7.27
N GLY A 18 7.40 2.35 -6.38
CA GLY A 18 7.24 3.75 -6.77
C GLY A 18 5.83 4.28 -6.62
N ASP A 19 4.85 3.42 -6.36
CA ASP A 19 3.47 3.87 -6.16
C ASP A 19 3.36 4.66 -4.87
N HIS A 20 2.55 5.71 -4.91
CA HIS A 20 2.24 6.51 -3.72
C HIS A 20 1.00 5.96 -3.04
N LEU A 21 1.10 5.81 -1.73
CA LEU A 21 0.03 5.25 -0.91
C LEU A 21 -0.39 6.26 0.14
N ASN A 22 -1.63 6.14 0.58
CA ASN A 22 -2.12 6.86 1.75
C ASN A 22 -2.50 5.84 2.80
N ILE A 23 -1.95 6.00 3.99
CA ILE A 23 -2.23 5.11 5.10
C ILE A 23 -2.97 5.91 6.17
N THR A 24 -4.14 5.44 6.53
CA THR A 24 -4.97 6.10 7.52
C THR A 24 -4.82 5.42 8.88
N PHE A 25 -4.47 6.22 9.87
CA PHE A 25 -4.41 5.79 11.26
C PHE A 25 -5.53 6.48 12.05
N ALA A 26 -5.73 6.05 13.27
CA ALA A 26 -6.77 6.65 14.13
C ALA A 26 -6.55 8.14 14.37
N ASP A 27 -5.29 8.57 14.38
CA ASP A 27 -4.92 9.96 14.66
C ASP A 27 -4.49 10.77 13.45
N GLY A 28 -4.54 10.19 12.24
CA GLY A 28 -4.16 10.93 11.04
C GLY A 28 -3.79 10.04 9.88
N LYS A 29 -3.27 10.66 8.84
CA LYS A 29 -2.89 9.98 7.61
C LYS A 29 -1.42 10.19 7.31
N VAL A 30 -0.82 9.20 6.68
CA VAL A 30 0.57 9.22 6.26
C VAL A 30 0.64 8.88 4.78
N SER A 31 1.42 9.67 4.03
CA SER A 31 1.74 9.33 2.64
C SER A 31 3.03 8.52 2.62
N ALA A 32 3.04 7.49 1.80
CA ALA A 32 4.19 6.60 1.69
C ALA A 32 4.42 6.23 0.25
N VAL A 33 5.61 5.69 -0.03
CA VAL A 33 5.96 5.22 -1.37
C VAL A 33 6.37 3.76 -1.25
N VAL A 34 5.92 2.93 -2.17
CA VAL A 34 6.35 1.53 -2.21
C VAL A 34 7.82 1.49 -2.59
N GLU A 35 8.65 1.02 -1.68
CA GLU A 35 10.09 0.93 -1.90
C GLU A 35 10.48 -0.42 -2.48
N ALA A 36 9.86 -1.48 -1.98
CA ALA A 36 10.15 -2.83 -2.42
C ALA A 36 8.94 -3.72 -2.16
N LYS A 37 8.88 -4.81 -2.90
CA LYS A 37 7.84 -5.82 -2.72
C LYS A 37 8.49 -7.18 -2.57
N GLU A 38 7.97 -7.97 -1.65
CA GLU A 38 8.31 -9.38 -1.57
C GLU A 38 7.10 -10.18 -1.99
N LYS A 39 7.27 -11.00 -3.00
CA LYS A 39 6.20 -11.87 -3.43
C LYS A 39 6.15 -13.07 -2.49
N GLN A 40 5.03 -13.23 -1.82
CA GLN A 40 4.85 -14.36 -0.94
C GLN A 40 4.44 -15.56 -1.75
N HIS A 41 5.24 -16.62 -1.65
CA HIS A 41 4.87 -17.87 -2.30
C HIS A 41 3.86 -18.56 -1.40
N GLY A 42 2.66 -18.67 -1.89
CA GLY A 42 1.63 -19.38 -1.17
C GLY A 42 2.06 -20.83 -0.99
N ALA A 43 2.05 -21.27 0.22
CA ALA A 43 2.35 -22.66 0.49
C ALA A 43 1.20 -23.53 -0.01
#